data_300437936e2627681c6f6367cc60598d
#
_entry.id   300437936e2627681c6f6367cc60598d
#
_cell.length_a   1.000
_cell.length_b   1.000
_cell.length_c   1.000
_cell.angle_alpha   90.00
_cell.angle_beta   90.00
_cell.angle_gamma   90.00
#
_symmetry.space_group_name_H-M   'P 1'
#
loop_
_entity.id
_entity.type
_entity.pdbx_description
1 polymer ?
#
loop_
_entity_poly.entity_id
_entity_poly.type
_entity_poly.pdbx_seq_one_letter_code
_entity_poly.pdbx_strand_id
1 'polypeptide(L)'
;MPSTPPSMTSASAQTAAARRPGAPSGVSGVEIYPLDASAASRILTPEALAFVALLARTFEDRRRELLAARVARQQRLLDGERPDFLPETRSIRESDWVVAPIPQDLMDRRVEITGPVDRKMIINALNSGARVFMADFEDSHSPTWAGTIDGQMNLCDAVRGSITYDSPEGKHYTVAPGAATLMVRPRGWHLVEKHMLVDGRPVSASLFDFGLSFFHNAMALCRKGSGPYFYLPKMESHLEARLWNDVFVAAQTALGLPGGTIRATVLIETILAAFEMHEILWELREHSAGLNCGRWDYIFSFIKKFRNDPRFVLPDRAAVTMDKAFLKAYVDLLIQTCHRRRIHAMGGMAAQIPIKNDPAANTAALAKVTQDKLREVNAGHDGTWVAHPGLVPVARGVFDAQMAASHQLQVTRADVRVTPAELLAVPDGEITFQGLRVNIDVGIQYLESWLSGIGCVPIYNLMEDAATAEISRTQVWQWLTHGAKLADGRRVTADLVRHTMQDELAQLRERLGPARFDSGKFALASTLFDQMMTGADFPEFLTTVAYDYLD
;
A
#
# COMPACT_ATOMS: atom_id res chain seq x y z
N MET A 1 16.66 24.06 50.11
CA MET A 1 15.31 23.71 49.61
C MET A 1 15.29 23.98 48.12
N PRO A 2 15.20 22.98 47.24
CA PRO A 2 15.09 23.20 45.82
C PRO A 2 13.59 23.35 45.44
N SER A 3 13.32 24.40 44.70
CA SER A 3 12.01 24.76 44.16
C SER A 3 11.58 23.81 43.07
N THR A 4 10.39 23.24 43.23
CA THR A 4 9.67 22.43 42.25
C THR A 4 9.30 23.27 41.01
N PRO A 5 9.50 22.80 39.80
CA PRO A 5 8.98 23.48 38.60
C PRO A 5 7.45 23.28 38.47
N PRO A 6 6.74 24.25 37.88
CA PRO A 6 5.29 24.17 37.73
C PRO A 6 4.89 23.11 36.70
N SER A 7 3.87 22.37 37.07
CA SER A 7 3.19 21.39 36.18
C SER A 7 2.60 22.09 34.95
N MET A 8 3.07 21.74 33.76
CA MET A 8 2.42 22.10 32.51
C MET A 8 1.12 21.31 32.39
N THR A 9 0.02 21.96 32.69
CA THR A 9 -1.33 21.50 32.35
C THR A 9 -1.47 21.43 30.83
N SER A 10 -1.87 20.26 30.35
CA SER A 10 -2.16 19.93 28.98
C SER A 10 -3.18 20.88 28.33
N ALA A 11 -2.71 21.73 27.43
CA ALA A 11 -3.55 22.43 26.47
C ALA A 11 -3.48 21.70 25.11
N SER A 12 -4.20 20.58 24.98
CA SER A 12 -4.45 19.92 23.71
C SER A 12 -5.77 19.15 23.73
N ALA A 13 -6.85 19.89 23.98
CA ALA A 13 -8.20 19.43 23.69
C ALA A 13 -8.83 20.46 22.75
N GLN A 14 -8.32 20.56 21.52
CA GLN A 14 -9.02 21.25 20.44
C GLN A 14 -9.72 20.22 19.58
N THR A 15 -11.03 20.14 19.84
CA THR A 15 -12.12 19.77 18.92
C THR A 15 -11.86 18.58 17.99
N ALA A 16 -11.92 17.37 18.55
CA ALA A 16 -12.54 16.27 17.81
C ALA A 16 -13.97 16.74 17.47
N ALA A 17 -14.27 16.90 16.19
CA ALA A 17 -15.63 17.15 15.74
C ALA A 17 -16.52 16.12 16.43
N ALA A 18 -17.57 16.57 17.11
CA ALA A 18 -18.45 15.71 17.90
C ALA A 18 -18.95 14.59 16.97
N ARG A 19 -18.46 13.37 17.17
CA ARG A 19 -18.82 12.20 16.37
C ARG A 19 -20.33 12.07 16.45
N ARG A 20 -21.01 12.11 15.31
CA ARG A 20 -22.44 11.81 15.26
C ARG A 20 -22.60 10.37 15.75
N PRO A 21 -23.51 10.08 16.70
CA PRO A 21 -23.72 8.72 17.16
C PRO A 21 -24.12 7.82 15.98
N GLY A 22 -23.56 6.62 15.91
CA GLY A 22 -23.94 5.62 14.92
C GLY A 22 -25.43 5.31 15.04
N ALA A 23 -26.10 5.13 13.92
CA ALA A 23 -27.50 4.69 13.90
C ALA A 23 -27.56 3.15 13.87
N PRO A 24 -28.59 2.52 14.50
CA PRO A 24 -28.82 1.09 14.37
C PRO A 24 -28.97 0.69 12.89
N SER A 25 -28.21 -0.32 12.46
CA SER A 25 -28.20 -0.79 11.07
C SER A 25 -29.29 -1.81 10.74
N GLY A 26 -30.14 -2.19 11.73
CA GLY A 26 -31.04 -3.35 11.64
C GLY A 26 -30.36 -4.70 11.91
N VAL A 27 -29.02 -4.72 12.07
CA VAL A 27 -28.23 -5.90 12.45
C VAL A 27 -27.83 -5.78 13.91
N SER A 28 -28.08 -6.83 14.70
CA SER A 28 -27.80 -6.82 16.15
C SER A 28 -26.31 -6.52 16.42
N GLY A 29 -26.03 -5.53 17.29
CA GLY A 29 -24.69 -5.12 17.68
C GLY A 29 -23.90 -4.38 16.59
N VAL A 30 -24.55 -3.97 15.50
CA VAL A 30 -23.91 -3.20 14.43
C VAL A 30 -24.47 -1.79 14.38
N GLU A 31 -23.58 -0.82 14.49
CA GLU A 31 -23.87 0.60 14.34
C GLU A 31 -23.15 1.15 13.10
N ILE A 32 -23.82 1.97 12.33
CA ILE A 32 -23.29 2.63 11.13
C ILE A 32 -23.46 4.14 11.28
N TYR A 33 -22.39 4.87 10.96
CA TYR A 33 -22.49 6.32 10.86
C TYR A 33 -23.33 6.70 9.65
N PRO A 34 -24.27 7.64 9.80
CA PRO A 34 -25.14 8.04 8.71
C PRO A 34 -24.33 8.57 7.53
N LEU A 35 -24.67 8.14 6.34
CA LEU A 35 -24.15 8.64 5.09
C LEU A 35 -25.33 8.98 4.18
N ASP A 36 -25.46 10.26 3.87
CA ASP A 36 -26.49 10.75 2.93
C ASP A 36 -25.97 10.62 1.48
N ALA A 37 -25.90 9.36 1.03
CA ALA A 37 -25.47 9.04 -0.32
C ALA A 37 -26.29 7.86 -0.87
N SER A 38 -26.61 7.92 -2.17
CA SER A 38 -27.36 6.86 -2.88
C SER A 38 -26.59 5.52 -2.89
N ALA A 39 -25.27 5.56 -2.78
CA ALA A 39 -24.42 4.38 -2.69
C ALA A 39 -24.63 3.61 -1.38
N ALA A 40 -24.87 4.32 -0.27
CA ALA A 40 -25.02 3.71 1.05
C ALA A 40 -26.10 2.63 1.09
N SER A 41 -27.30 2.91 0.57
CA SER A 41 -28.43 1.98 0.58
C SER A 41 -28.19 0.71 -0.25
N ARG A 42 -27.32 0.78 -1.28
CA ARG A 42 -26.99 -0.38 -2.13
C ARG A 42 -25.85 -1.22 -1.58
N ILE A 43 -24.91 -0.61 -0.86
CA ILE A 43 -23.69 -1.26 -0.37
C ILE A 43 -23.86 -1.71 1.09
N LEU A 44 -24.42 -0.87 1.94
CA LEU A 44 -24.59 -1.14 3.37
C LEU A 44 -25.94 -1.83 3.65
N THR A 45 -26.25 -2.89 2.88
CA THR A 45 -27.48 -3.67 3.13
C THR A 45 -27.36 -4.45 4.44
N PRO A 46 -28.48 -4.76 5.12
CA PRO A 46 -28.45 -5.56 6.35
C PRO A 46 -27.66 -6.88 6.20
N GLU A 47 -27.80 -7.55 5.06
CA GLU A 47 -27.12 -8.81 4.78
C GLU A 47 -25.60 -8.61 4.62
N ALA A 48 -25.16 -7.56 3.91
CA ALA A 48 -23.75 -7.21 3.75
C ALA A 48 -23.13 -6.83 5.11
N LEU A 49 -23.84 -6.02 5.91
CA LEU A 49 -23.40 -5.64 7.25
C LEU A 49 -23.33 -6.84 8.20
N ALA A 50 -24.29 -7.75 8.13
CA ALA A 50 -24.28 -8.99 8.90
C ALA A 50 -23.07 -9.86 8.51
N PHE A 51 -22.73 -9.93 7.22
CA PHE A 51 -21.56 -10.65 6.73
C PHE A 51 -20.26 -10.04 7.25
N VAL A 52 -20.09 -8.72 7.17
CA VAL A 52 -18.91 -8.03 7.73
C VAL A 52 -18.83 -8.23 9.24
N ALA A 53 -19.96 -8.15 9.96
CA ALA A 53 -20.03 -8.38 11.40
C ALA A 53 -19.68 -9.83 11.77
N LEU A 54 -20.07 -10.82 10.96
CA LEU A 54 -19.66 -12.21 11.14
C LEU A 54 -18.13 -12.34 11.08
N LEU A 55 -17.49 -11.76 10.08
CA LEU A 55 -16.03 -11.78 9.95
C LEU A 55 -15.35 -11.05 11.12
N ALA A 56 -15.88 -9.88 11.49
CA ALA A 56 -15.33 -9.11 12.61
C ALA A 56 -15.40 -9.91 13.92
N ARG A 57 -16.54 -10.48 14.26
CA ARG A 57 -16.73 -11.27 15.48
C ARG A 57 -15.85 -12.52 15.53
N THR A 58 -15.59 -13.10 14.35
CA THR A 58 -14.78 -14.32 14.25
C THR A 58 -13.27 -14.03 14.36
N PHE A 59 -12.79 -12.91 13.81
CA PHE A 59 -11.36 -12.71 13.57
C PHE A 59 -10.75 -11.50 14.28
N GLU A 60 -11.55 -10.59 14.85
CA GLU A 60 -11.02 -9.34 15.43
C GLU A 60 -10.05 -9.58 16.60
N ASP A 61 -10.37 -10.51 17.50
CA ASP A 61 -9.51 -10.78 18.65
C ASP A 61 -8.14 -11.31 18.19
N ARG A 62 -8.13 -12.25 17.25
CA ARG A 62 -6.87 -12.76 16.66
C ARG A 62 -6.10 -11.69 15.89
N ARG A 63 -6.79 -10.81 15.16
CA ARG A 63 -6.14 -9.64 14.53
C ARG A 63 -5.41 -8.79 15.56
N ARG A 64 -6.06 -8.49 16.67
CA ARG A 64 -5.48 -7.68 17.76
C ARG A 64 -4.29 -8.36 18.42
N GLU A 65 -4.35 -9.68 18.61
CA GLU A 65 -3.22 -10.47 19.11
C GLU A 65 -2.01 -10.36 18.16
N LEU A 66 -2.22 -10.46 16.85
CA LEU A 66 -1.16 -10.33 15.86
C LEU A 66 -0.58 -8.90 15.80
N LEU A 67 -1.41 -7.87 15.93
CA LEU A 67 -0.93 -6.50 16.03
C LEU A 67 -0.13 -6.27 17.33
N ALA A 68 -0.55 -6.85 18.44
CA ALA A 68 0.25 -6.81 19.67
C ALA A 68 1.58 -7.57 19.53
N ALA A 69 1.59 -8.69 18.78
CA ALA A 69 2.83 -9.40 18.45
C ALA A 69 3.79 -8.57 17.61
N ARG A 70 3.30 -7.70 16.70
CA ARG A 70 4.15 -6.71 15.98
C ARG A 70 4.86 -5.76 16.96
N VAL A 71 4.13 -5.24 17.95
CA VAL A 71 4.69 -4.35 18.98
C VAL A 71 5.78 -5.07 19.79
N ALA A 72 5.51 -6.31 20.24
CA ALA A 72 6.48 -7.11 20.95
C ALA A 72 7.72 -7.44 20.09
N ARG A 73 7.52 -7.73 18.80
CA ARG A 73 8.62 -7.97 17.85
C ARG A 73 9.44 -6.70 17.65
N GLN A 74 8.78 -5.54 17.50
CA GLN A 74 9.47 -4.26 17.38
C GLN A 74 10.36 -3.98 18.59
N GLN A 75 9.89 -4.26 19.81
CA GLN A 75 10.70 -4.06 21.02
C GLN A 75 11.97 -4.93 20.99
N ARG A 76 11.87 -6.21 20.63
CA ARG A 76 13.05 -7.07 20.49
C ARG A 76 14.06 -6.54 19.46
N LEU A 77 13.58 -5.99 18.35
CA LEU A 77 14.46 -5.37 17.35
C LEU A 77 15.17 -4.12 17.90
N LEU A 78 14.46 -3.31 18.70
CA LEU A 78 15.05 -2.14 19.37
C LEU A 78 16.08 -2.55 20.42
N ASP A 79 15.89 -3.71 21.06
CA ASP A 79 16.81 -4.30 22.03
C ASP A 79 18.01 -5.01 21.35
N GLY A 80 18.07 -5.00 20.03
CA GLY A 80 19.23 -5.46 19.25
C GLY A 80 19.07 -6.81 18.56
N GLU A 81 17.91 -7.50 18.68
CA GLU A 81 17.62 -8.68 17.87
C GLU A 81 17.70 -8.34 16.38
N ARG A 82 18.12 -9.29 15.58
CA ARG A 82 18.11 -9.17 14.10
C ARG A 82 17.17 -10.22 13.51
N PRO A 83 16.42 -9.86 12.47
CA PRO A 83 15.59 -10.82 11.74
C PRO A 83 16.46 -11.92 11.13
N ASP A 84 15.95 -13.14 11.17
CA ASP A 84 16.52 -14.31 10.51
C ASP A 84 15.38 -15.20 10.00
N PHE A 85 15.70 -16.13 9.13
CA PHE A 85 14.78 -17.17 8.70
C PHE A 85 14.40 -18.05 9.90
N LEU A 86 13.10 -18.28 10.08
CA LEU A 86 12.56 -18.97 11.25
C LEU A 86 13.04 -20.44 11.29
N PRO A 87 13.77 -20.89 12.35
CA PRO A 87 14.24 -22.26 12.43
C PRO A 87 13.10 -23.29 12.49
N GLU A 88 12.01 -22.96 13.18
CA GLU A 88 10.84 -23.83 13.39
C GLU A 88 10.06 -24.12 12.10
N THR A 89 10.16 -23.26 11.10
CA THR A 89 9.49 -23.43 9.79
C THR A 89 10.44 -23.90 8.69
N ARG A 90 11.65 -24.32 9.04
CA ARG A 90 12.66 -24.78 8.09
C ARG A 90 12.13 -25.86 7.14
N SER A 91 11.33 -26.79 7.67
CA SER A 91 10.72 -27.86 6.87
C SER A 91 9.82 -27.33 5.76
N ILE A 92 9.12 -26.21 5.97
CA ILE A 92 8.30 -25.54 4.94
C ILE A 92 9.20 -25.02 3.80
N ARG A 93 10.32 -24.41 4.14
CA ARG A 93 11.26 -23.87 3.14
C ARG A 93 11.95 -24.97 2.34
N GLU A 94 12.29 -26.09 2.96
CA GLU A 94 13.10 -27.15 2.36
C GLU A 94 12.29 -28.22 1.63
N SER A 95 11.05 -28.52 2.07
CA SER A 95 10.21 -29.56 1.46
C SER A 95 9.65 -29.17 0.10
N ASP A 96 9.27 -30.19 -0.67
CA ASP A 96 8.63 -30.03 -1.97
C ASP A 96 7.12 -29.88 -1.81
N TRP A 97 6.62 -28.72 -2.17
CA TRP A 97 5.21 -28.39 -2.29
C TRP A 97 5.04 -27.25 -3.28
N VAL A 98 3.84 -27.13 -3.82
CA VAL A 98 3.46 -26.06 -4.74
C VAL A 98 2.12 -25.48 -4.31
N VAL A 99 1.85 -24.26 -4.72
CA VAL A 99 0.53 -23.64 -4.52
C VAL A 99 -0.50 -24.19 -5.52
N ALA A 100 -1.77 -23.94 -5.27
CA ALA A 100 -2.86 -24.29 -6.17
C ALA A 100 -2.65 -23.69 -7.57
N PRO A 101 -3.11 -24.36 -8.66
CA PRO A 101 -2.93 -23.88 -10.03
C PRO A 101 -3.43 -22.45 -10.23
N ILE A 102 -2.73 -21.69 -11.07
CA ILE A 102 -3.08 -20.30 -11.42
C ILE A 102 -4.39 -20.31 -12.24
N PRO A 103 -5.38 -19.46 -11.89
CA PRO A 103 -6.57 -19.27 -12.70
C PRO A 103 -6.25 -18.83 -14.13
N GLN A 104 -7.08 -19.23 -15.10
CA GLN A 104 -6.83 -19.00 -16.52
C GLN A 104 -6.72 -17.50 -16.87
N ASP A 105 -7.52 -16.66 -16.26
CA ASP A 105 -7.54 -15.21 -16.47
C ASP A 105 -6.42 -14.46 -15.73
N LEU A 106 -5.64 -15.17 -14.92
CA LEU A 106 -4.41 -14.68 -14.27
C LEU A 106 -3.12 -15.29 -14.84
N MET A 107 -3.20 -16.13 -15.90
CA MET A 107 -2.01 -16.74 -16.49
C MET A 107 -1.03 -15.73 -17.11
N ASP A 108 -1.53 -14.63 -17.64
CA ASP A 108 -0.72 -13.53 -18.19
C ASP A 108 -0.92 -12.26 -17.35
N ARG A 109 0.12 -11.89 -16.60
CA ARG A 109 0.14 -10.72 -15.74
C ARG A 109 1.29 -9.76 -16.07
N ARG A 110 1.75 -9.73 -17.33
CA ARG A 110 2.92 -8.95 -17.77
C ARG A 110 2.86 -7.51 -17.34
N VAL A 111 1.68 -6.87 -17.46
CA VAL A 111 1.47 -5.51 -16.97
C VAL A 111 0.19 -5.44 -16.17
N GLU A 112 0.31 -4.99 -14.95
CA GLU A 112 -0.79 -4.63 -14.08
C GLU A 112 -0.82 -3.11 -13.90
N ILE A 113 -2.02 -2.55 -13.77
CA ILE A 113 -2.20 -1.15 -13.43
C ILE A 113 -2.84 -1.03 -12.06
N THR A 114 -2.37 -0.08 -11.26
CA THR A 114 -2.97 0.27 -9.97
C THR A 114 -3.63 1.65 -10.04
N GLY A 115 -4.64 1.86 -9.23
CA GLY A 115 -5.29 3.16 -9.09
C GLY A 115 -6.39 3.16 -8.04
N PRO A 116 -6.82 4.35 -7.60
CA PRO A 116 -7.85 4.52 -6.59
C PRO A 116 -9.22 4.01 -7.09
N VAL A 117 -10.14 3.88 -6.16
CA VAL A 117 -11.50 3.38 -6.43
C VAL A 117 -12.48 4.45 -6.94
N ASP A 118 -11.96 5.56 -7.42
CA ASP A 118 -12.73 6.62 -8.11
C ASP A 118 -13.33 6.09 -9.42
N ARG A 119 -14.58 6.49 -9.70
CA ARG A 119 -15.37 5.97 -10.81
C ARG A 119 -14.71 6.12 -12.19
N LYS A 120 -14.17 7.32 -12.48
CA LYS A 120 -13.47 7.60 -13.73
C LYS A 120 -12.15 6.82 -13.81
N MET A 121 -11.45 6.73 -12.69
CA MET A 121 -10.15 6.04 -12.63
C MET A 121 -10.30 4.54 -12.84
N ILE A 122 -11.33 3.91 -12.26
CA ILE A 122 -11.66 2.50 -12.50
C ILE A 122 -11.90 2.24 -13.99
N ILE A 123 -12.72 3.07 -14.66
CA ILE A 123 -13.00 2.90 -16.10
C ILE A 123 -11.70 3.04 -16.92
N ASN A 124 -10.88 4.05 -16.61
CA ASN A 124 -9.62 4.27 -17.31
C ASN A 124 -8.62 3.12 -17.10
N ALA A 125 -8.54 2.59 -15.89
CA ALA A 125 -7.66 1.47 -15.56
C ALA A 125 -8.10 0.18 -16.25
N LEU A 126 -9.39 -0.15 -16.21
CA LEU A 126 -9.95 -1.30 -16.91
C LEU A 126 -9.72 -1.24 -18.42
N ASN A 127 -9.75 -0.04 -19.01
CA ASN A 127 -9.52 0.20 -20.44
C ASN A 127 -8.05 0.45 -20.83
N SER A 128 -7.12 0.41 -19.87
CA SER A 128 -5.72 0.80 -20.10
C SER A 128 -4.97 -0.15 -21.03
N GLY A 129 -5.51 -1.32 -21.25
CA GLY A 129 -4.84 -2.43 -21.95
C GLY A 129 -3.91 -3.24 -21.05
N ALA A 130 -3.84 -2.97 -19.76
CA ALA A 130 -3.19 -3.86 -18.79
C ALA A 130 -3.94 -5.20 -18.70
N ARG A 131 -3.26 -6.25 -18.23
CA ARG A 131 -3.88 -7.56 -18.00
C ARG A 131 -4.71 -7.60 -16.74
N VAL A 132 -4.23 -6.89 -15.70
CA VAL A 132 -4.87 -6.81 -14.40
C VAL A 132 -4.99 -5.35 -13.99
N PHE A 133 -6.10 -5.00 -13.37
CA PHE A 133 -6.30 -3.75 -12.65
C PHE A 133 -6.44 -4.05 -11.16
N MET A 134 -5.57 -3.47 -10.36
CA MET A 134 -5.68 -3.47 -8.91
C MET A 134 -6.41 -2.20 -8.44
N ALA A 135 -7.66 -2.35 -8.06
CA ALA A 135 -8.47 -1.33 -7.43
C ALA A 135 -8.07 -1.20 -5.95
N ASP A 136 -7.61 -0.03 -5.58
CA ASP A 136 -6.87 0.18 -4.35
C ASP A 136 -7.64 1.02 -3.32
N PHE A 137 -8.04 0.39 -2.21
CA PHE A 137 -8.60 1.06 -1.03
C PHE A 137 -7.53 1.49 -0.01
N GLU A 138 -6.28 1.17 -0.26
CA GLU A 138 -5.19 1.41 0.68
C GLU A 138 -4.38 2.66 0.28
N ASP A 139 -3.19 2.53 -0.30
CA ASP A 139 -2.25 3.65 -0.47
C ASP A 139 -2.69 4.71 -1.48
N SER A 140 -3.45 4.31 -2.51
CA SER A 140 -3.94 5.27 -3.52
C SER A 140 -5.27 5.93 -3.15
N HIS A 141 -5.86 5.55 -2.02
CA HIS A 141 -7.15 6.04 -1.57
C HIS A 141 -7.02 6.85 -0.27
N SER A 142 -7.70 7.99 -0.20
CA SER A 142 -7.95 8.65 1.07
C SER A 142 -9.28 8.14 1.62
N PRO A 143 -9.29 7.43 2.76
CA PRO A 143 -10.44 6.67 3.21
C PRO A 143 -11.49 7.54 3.92
N THR A 144 -11.99 8.58 3.21
CA THR A 144 -13.19 9.28 3.62
C THR A 144 -14.37 8.31 3.59
N TRP A 145 -15.35 8.52 4.46
CA TRP A 145 -16.50 7.61 4.53
C TRP A 145 -17.26 7.53 3.21
N ALA A 146 -17.59 8.67 2.63
CA ALA A 146 -18.25 8.72 1.34
C ALA A 146 -17.42 8.07 0.22
N GLY A 147 -16.13 8.41 0.13
CA GLY A 147 -15.23 7.88 -0.90
C GLY A 147 -15.05 6.36 -0.82
N THR A 148 -15.01 5.80 0.40
CA THR A 148 -14.90 4.36 0.60
C THR A 148 -16.17 3.63 0.15
N ILE A 149 -17.36 4.14 0.48
CA ILE A 149 -18.63 3.54 0.06
C ILE A 149 -18.87 3.72 -1.44
N ASP A 150 -18.56 4.88 -2.00
CA ASP A 150 -18.61 5.11 -3.45
C ASP A 150 -17.66 4.18 -4.20
N GLY A 151 -16.47 3.93 -3.64
CA GLY A 151 -15.53 2.95 -4.18
C GLY A 151 -16.11 1.54 -4.27
N GLN A 152 -16.77 1.06 -3.22
CA GLN A 152 -17.47 -0.24 -3.23
C GLN A 152 -18.60 -0.28 -4.28
N MET A 153 -19.35 0.82 -4.41
CA MET A 153 -20.37 0.97 -5.44
C MET A 153 -19.78 0.90 -6.85
N ASN A 154 -18.69 1.64 -7.07
CA ASN A 154 -18.01 1.68 -8.36
C ASN A 154 -17.51 0.29 -8.77
N LEU A 155 -16.97 -0.50 -7.83
CA LEU A 155 -16.60 -1.89 -8.07
C LEU A 155 -17.81 -2.77 -8.42
N CYS A 156 -18.93 -2.60 -7.71
CA CYS A 156 -20.16 -3.31 -8.03
C CYS A 156 -20.65 -3.02 -9.45
N ASP A 157 -20.65 -1.76 -9.85
CA ASP A 157 -21.05 -1.34 -11.20
C ASP A 157 -20.06 -1.85 -12.25
N ALA A 158 -18.74 -1.83 -11.97
CA ALA A 158 -17.71 -2.35 -12.86
C ALA A 158 -17.87 -3.87 -13.08
N VAL A 159 -18.03 -4.63 -12.00
CA VAL A 159 -18.24 -6.09 -12.06
C VAL A 159 -19.52 -6.44 -12.84
N ARG A 160 -20.57 -5.63 -12.73
CA ARG A 160 -21.82 -5.85 -13.47
C ARG A 160 -21.77 -5.35 -14.92
N GLY A 161 -20.76 -4.54 -15.27
CA GLY A 161 -20.63 -3.93 -16.60
C GLY A 161 -21.55 -2.72 -16.81
N SER A 162 -22.05 -2.14 -15.71
CA SER A 162 -22.94 -0.97 -15.73
C SER A 162 -22.23 0.34 -15.37
N ILE A 163 -20.93 0.29 -15.10
CA ILE A 163 -20.18 1.49 -14.75
C ILE A 163 -20.06 2.44 -15.94
N THR A 164 -20.50 3.67 -15.76
CA THR A 164 -20.35 4.78 -16.73
C THR A 164 -19.98 6.05 -15.98
N TYR A 165 -19.36 6.99 -16.66
CA TYR A 165 -19.04 8.29 -16.11
C TYR A 165 -19.14 9.37 -17.19
N ASP A 166 -19.87 10.45 -16.91
CA ASP A 166 -19.97 11.63 -17.75
C ASP A 166 -19.11 12.74 -17.12
N SER A 167 -18.09 13.20 -17.85
CA SER A 167 -17.26 14.29 -17.35
C SER A 167 -17.95 15.64 -17.46
N PRO A 168 -17.55 16.64 -16.65
CA PRO A 168 -18.10 18.00 -16.76
C PRO A 168 -17.95 18.62 -18.16
N GLU A 169 -16.95 18.17 -18.92
CA GLU A 169 -16.69 18.60 -20.29
C GLU A 169 -17.53 17.82 -21.32
N GLY A 170 -18.47 16.99 -20.89
CA GLY A 170 -19.40 16.24 -21.73
C GLY A 170 -18.81 14.97 -22.36
N LYS A 171 -17.66 14.48 -21.91
CA LYS A 171 -17.09 13.22 -22.37
C LYS A 171 -17.70 12.04 -21.61
N HIS A 172 -18.27 11.09 -22.36
CA HIS A 172 -18.82 9.83 -21.82
C HIS A 172 -17.75 8.73 -21.76
N TYR A 173 -17.66 8.03 -20.62
CA TYR A 173 -16.72 6.95 -20.37
C TYR A 173 -17.48 5.67 -20.05
N THR A 174 -17.08 4.57 -20.69
CA THR A 174 -17.61 3.21 -20.45
C THR A 174 -16.46 2.21 -20.45
N VAL A 175 -16.70 1.01 -19.95
CA VAL A 175 -15.74 -0.10 -20.02
C VAL A 175 -15.90 -0.82 -21.35
N ALA A 176 -14.79 -0.95 -22.08
CA ALA A 176 -14.72 -1.65 -23.36
C ALA A 176 -14.65 -3.19 -23.18
N PRO A 177 -15.03 -3.97 -24.21
CA PRO A 177 -14.74 -5.41 -24.22
C PRO A 177 -13.24 -5.69 -24.08
N GLY A 178 -12.89 -6.77 -23.37
CA GLY A 178 -11.48 -7.13 -23.14
C GLY A 178 -10.79 -6.29 -22.05
N ALA A 179 -11.56 -5.70 -21.16
CA ALA A 179 -11.05 -4.98 -19.99
C ALA A 179 -10.14 -5.86 -19.11
N ALA A 180 -9.28 -5.21 -18.35
CA ALA A 180 -8.38 -5.86 -17.40
C ALA A 180 -9.13 -6.71 -16.36
N THR A 181 -8.53 -7.83 -15.92
CA THR A 181 -9.02 -8.62 -14.79
C THR A 181 -8.93 -7.79 -13.51
N LEU A 182 -10.01 -7.76 -12.72
CA LEU A 182 -10.08 -6.96 -11.50
C LEU A 182 -9.45 -7.70 -10.32
N MET A 183 -8.55 -7.03 -9.61
CA MET A 183 -8.13 -7.35 -8.25
C MET A 183 -8.47 -6.19 -7.32
N VAL A 184 -8.67 -6.47 -6.03
CA VAL A 184 -8.97 -5.45 -5.03
C VAL A 184 -7.91 -5.48 -3.93
N ARG A 185 -7.32 -4.33 -3.61
CA ARG A 185 -6.45 -4.18 -2.44
C ARG A 185 -7.24 -3.58 -1.28
N PRO A 186 -7.65 -4.38 -0.29
CA PRO A 186 -8.23 -3.86 0.94
C PRO A 186 -7.16 -3.15 1.77
N ARG A 187 -7.58 -2.29 2.67
CA ARG A 187 -6.69 -1.67 3.66
C ARG A 187 -5.97 -2.71 4.52
N GLY A 188 -4.77 -2.37 4.99
CA GLY A 188 -3.94 -3.27 5.80
C GLY A 188 -4.52 -3.58 7.19
N TRP A 189 -4.07 -4.69 7.83
CA TRP A 189 -4.54 -5.17 9.13
C TRP A 189 -4.45 -4.12 10.26
N HIS A 190 -3.57 -3.14 10.15
CA HIS A 190 -3.36 -2.10 11.15
C HIS A 190 -4.43 -1.00 11.16
N LEU A 191 -5.23 -0.90 10.08
CA LEU A 191 -6.25 0.14 9.91
C LEU A 191 -7.62 -0.31 10.40
N VAL A 192 -8.44 0.66 10.80
CA VAL A 192 -9.82 0.47 11.22
C VAL A 192 -10.75 1.32 10.37
N GLU A 193 -12.00 0.86 10.24
CA GLU A 193 -13.09 1.67 9.70
C GLU A 193 -13.92 2.22 10.86
N LYS A 194 -13.70 3.50 11.16
CA LYS A 194 -14.29 4.16 12.35
C LYS A 194 -15.80 4.40 12.23
N HIS A 195 -16.34 4.31 11.00
CA HIS A 195 -17.76 4.59 10.73
C HIS A 195 -18.67 3.34 10.82
N MET A 196 -18.09 2.16 11.04
CA MET A 196 -18.82 0.94 11.39
C MET A 196 -18.34 0.38 12.72
N LEU A 197 -19.26 0.26 13.68
CA LEU A 197 -18.99 -0.41 14.94
C LEU A 197 -19.64 -1.78 14.96
N VAL A 198 -18.91 -2.78 15.42
CA VAL A 198 -19.41 -4.12 15.72
C VAL A 198 -19.19 -4.36 17.22
N ASP A 199 -20.28 -4.58 17.93
CA ASP A 199 -20.30 -4.76 19.39
C ASP A 199 -19.55 -3.63 20.13
N GLY A 200 -19.79 -2.38 19.68
CA GLY A 200 -19.23 -1.15 20.24
C GLY A 200 -17.75 -0.86 19.85
N ARG A 201 -17.15 -1.62 18.94
CA ARG A 201 -15.75 -1.43 18.50
C ARG A 201 -15.69 -1.13 17.00
N PRO A 202 -14.81 -0.18 16.56
CA PRO A 202 -14.54 0.02 15.14
C PRO A 202 -14.11 -1.28 14.47
N VAL A 203 -14.68 -1.57 13.30
CA VAL A 203 -14.34 -2.79 12.56
C VAL A 203 -12.95 -2.65 11.91
N SER A 204 -12.24 -3.78 11.73
CA SER A 204 -11.04 -3.80 10.92
C SER A 204 -11.33 -3.27 9.51
N ALA A 205 -10.56 -2.29 9.03
CA ALA A 205 -10.70 -1.79 7.67
C ALA A 205 -10.44 -2.88 6.61
N SER A 206 -9.53 -3.81 6.90
CA SER A 206 -9.28 -4.97 6.04
C SER A 206 -10.53 -5.84 5.86
N LEU A 207 -11.21 -6.16 6.98
CA LEU A 207 -12.42 -6.99 6.95
C LEU A 207 -13.62 -6.23 6.35
N PHE A 208 -13.66 -4.93 6.51
CA PHE A 208 -14.68 -4.08 5.92
C PHE A 208 -14.56 -4.02 4.39
N ASP A 209 -13.38 -3.64 3.88
CA ASP A 209 -13.13 -3.50 2.45
C ASP A 209 -13.25 -4.85 1.72
N PHE A 210 -12.60 -5.89 2.26
CA PHE A 210 -12.69 -7.25 1.75
C PHE A 210 -14.13 -7.77 1.81
N GLY A 211 -14.77 -7.64 2.97
CA GLY A 211 -16.09 -8.20 3.22
C GLY A 211 -17.16 -7.64 2.29
N LEU A 212 -17.21 -6.32 2.12
CA LEU A 212 -18.15 -5.69 1.19
C LEU A 212 -17.85 -6.04 -0.26
N SER A 213 -16.59 -5.94 -0.68
CA SER A 213 -16.18 -6.30 -2.05
C SER A 213 -16.52 -7.75 -2.37
N PHE A 214 -16.21 -8.68 -1.47
CA PHE A 214 -16.46 -10.10 -1.65
C PHE A 214 -17.95 -10.41 -1.65
N PHE A 215 -18.70 -9.92 -0.65
CA PHE A 215 -20.14 -10.16 -0.52
C PHE A 215 -20.90 -9.73 -1.78
N HIS A 216 -20.65 -8.53 -2.26
CA HIS A 216 -21.38 -7.99 -3.41
C HIS A 216 -20.95 -8.57 -4.75
N ASN A 217 -19.67 -8.99 -4.92
CA ASN A 217 -19.12 -9.22 -6.25
C ASN A 217 -18.71 -10.67 -6.53
N ALA A 218 -18.42 -11.50 -5.51
CA ALA A 218 -17.85 -12.83 -5.72
C ALA A 218 -18.67 -13.71 -6.66
N MET A 219 -19.96 -13.82 -6.41
CA MET A 219 -20.87 -14.64 -7.24
C MET A 219 -20.98 -14.13 -8.69
N ALA A 220 -20.92 -12.80 -8.88
CA ALA A 220 -20.99 -12.20 -10.22
C ALA A 220 -19.69 -12.42 -11.01
N LEU A 221 -18.54 -12.31 -10.34
CA LEU A 221 -17.24 -12.62 -10.92
C LEU A 221 -17.13 -14.08 -11.33
N CYS A 222 -17.51 -15.02 -10.46
CA CYS A 222 -17.52 -16.44 -10.76
C CYS A 222 -18.40 -16.79 -11.97
N ARG A 223 -19.62 -16.19 -12.06
CA ARG A 223 -20.50 -16.39 -13.24
C ARG A 223 -19.90 -15.87 -14.55
N LYS A 224 -18.97 -14.92 -14.49
CA LYS A 224 -18.24 -14.41 -15.66
C LYS A 224 -17.00 -15.24 -16.03
N GLY A 225 -16.72 -16.32 -15.28
CA GLY A 225 -15.52 -17.15 -15.48
C GLY A 225 -14.24 -16.55 -14.92
N SER A 226 -14.36 -15.55 -14.06
CA SER A 226 -13.27 -14.97 -13.27
C SER A 226 -13.40 -15.38 -11.80
N GLY A 227 -12.73 -14.70 -10.88
CA GLY A 227 -12.81 -14.93 -9.46
C GLY A 227 -12.70 -13.65 -8.62
N PRO A 228 -13.05 -13.74 -7.32
CA PRO A 228 -12.78 -12.67 -6.38
C PRO A 228 -11.28 -12.65 -6.04
N TYR A 229 -10.54 -11.75 -6.67
CA TYR A 229 -9.09 -11.66 -6.56
C TYR A 229 -8.68 -10.45 -5.72
N PHE A 230 -7.64 -10.64 -4.89
CA PHE A 230 -7.19 -9.63 -3.95
C PHE A 230 -5.68 -9.42 -3.99
N TYR A 231 -5.26 -8.24 -3.52
CA TYR A 231 -3.89 -7.92 -3.13
C TYR A 231 -3.85 -7.67 -1.63
N LEU A 232 -2.90 -8.28 -0.92
CA LEU A 232 -2.82 -8.23 0.54
C LEU A 232 -1.63 -7.38 0.98
N PRO A 233 -1.87 -6.19 1.60
CA PRO A 233 -0.81 -5.25 1.92
C PRO A 233 -0.24 -5.45 3.33
N LYS A 234 0.97 -4.94 3.53
CA LYS A 234 1.60 -4.59 4.81
C LYS A 234 1.61 -5.68 5.88
N MET A 235 1.70 -6.95 5.47
CA MET A 235 1.90 -8.06 6.40
C MET A 235 3.35 -8.10 6.90
N GLU A 236 3.53 -8.48 8.16
CA GLU A 236 4.84 -8.63 8.80
C GLU A 236 5.21 -10.09 9.12
N SER A 237 4.24 -11.01 9.05
CA SER A 237 4.48 -12.43 9.36
C SER A 237 3.54 -13.36 8.59
N HIS A 238 3.94 -14.64 8.49
CA HIS A 238 3.10 -15.70 7.94
C HIS A 238 1.84 -15.96 8.78
N LEU A 239 1.83 -15.62 10.07
CA LEU A 239 0.64 -15.76 10.91
C LEU A 239 -0.47 -14.78 10.51
N GLU A 240 -0.10 -13.63 9.98
CA GLU A 240 -1.06 -12.69 9.39
C GLU A 240 -1.60 -13.19 8.04
N ALA A 241 -0.76 -13.92 7.28
CA ALA A 241 -1.21 -14.62 6.08
C ALA A 241 -2.16 -15.79 6.42
N ARG A 242 -1.90 -16.52 7.52
CA ARG A 242 -2.83 -17.53 8.08
C ARG A 242 -4.16 -16.91 8.46
N LEU A 243 -4.16 -15.72 9.08
CA LEU A 243 -5.39 -15.01 9.39
C LEU A 243 -6.19 -14.72 8.12
N TRP A 244 -5.54 -14.23 7.05
CA TRP A 244 -6.21 -14.04 5.76
C TRP A 244 -6.76 -15.34 5.17
N ASN A 245 -6.00 -16.45 5.24
CA ASN A 245 -6.47 -17.74 4.79
C ASN A 245 -7.75 -18.17 5.50
N ASP A 246 -7.78 -18.02 6.83
CA ASP A 246 -8.94 -18.40 7.64
C ASP A 246 -10.14 -17.50 7.35
N VAL A 247 -9.93 -16.20 7.13
CA VAL A 247 -10.96 -15.26 6.64
C VAL A 247 -11.51 -15.71 5.29
N PHE A 248 -10.65 -16.09 4.34
CA PHE A 248 -11.08 -16.57 3.02
C PHE A 248 -11.91 -17.85 3.09
N VAL A 249 -11.48 -18.81 3.90
CA VAL A 249 -12.23 -20.06 4.12
C VAL A 249 -13.60 -19.76 4.72
N ALA A 250 -13.67 -18.93 5.76
CA ALA A 250 -14.94 -18.56 6.39
C ALA A 250 -15.86 -17.80 5.43
N ALA A 251 -15.31 -16.86 4.66
CA ALA A 251 -16.05 -16.06 3.69
C ALA A 251 -16.64 -16.91 2.55
N GLN A 252 -15.82 -17.81 1.97
CA GLN A 252 -16.28 -18.74 0.94
C GLN A 252 -17.37 -19.66 1.47
N THR A 253 -17.20 -20.21 2.68
CA THR A 253 -18.19 -21.07 3.34
C THR A 253 -19.51 -20.33 3.54
N ALA A 254 -19.46 -19.10 4.04
CA ALA A 254 -20.67 -18.31 4.31
C ALA A 254 -21.47 -17.98 3.04
N LEU A 255 -20.83 -17.85 1.88
CA LEU A 255 -21.48 -17.61 0.59
C LEU A 255 -21.69 -18.89 -0.25
N GLY A 256 -21.37 -20.08 0.28
CA GLY A 256 -21.49 -21.35 -0.44
C GLY A 256 -20.57 -21.48 -1.66
N LEU A 257 -19.41 -20.83 -1.63
CA LEU A 257 -18.41 -20.92 -2.69
C LEU A 257 -17.38 -22.01 -2.37
N PRO A 258 -16.84 -22.71 -3.37
CA PRO A 258 -15.79 -23.70 -3.18
C PRO A 258 -14.53 -23.09 -2.55
N GLY A 259 -13.81 -23.89 -1.76
CA GLY A 259 -12.47 -23.53 -1.29
C GLY A 259 -11.53 -23.22 -2.45
N GLY A 260 -10.65 -22.24 -2.30
CA GLY A 260 -9.71 -21.82 -3.34
C GLY A 260 -10.31 -20.96 -4.46
N THR A 261 -11.60 -20.57 -4.38
CA THR A 261 -12.22 -19.61 -5.31
C THR A 261 -11.57 -18.22 -5.19
N ILE A 262 -11.27 -17.78 -3.97
CA ILE A 262 -10.50 -16.56 -3.74
C ILE A 262 -9.05 -16.80 -4.14
N ARG A 263 -8.45 -15.83 -4.85
CA ARG A 263 -7.01 -15.79 -5.08
C ARG A 263 -6.44 -14.45 -4.62
N ALA A 264 -5.24 -14.50 -4.03
CA ALA A 264 -4.60 -13.31 -3.49
C ALA A 264 -3.10 -13.27 -3.80
N THR A 265 -2.65 -12.12 -4.26
CA THR A 265 -1.23 -11.78 -4.34
C THR A 265 -0.84 -11.05 -3.05
N VAL A 266 0.28 -11.43 -2.47
CA VAL A 266 0.80 -10.76 -1.27
C VAL A 266 1.88 -9.77 -1.66
N LEU A 267 1.74 -8.53 -1.20
CA LEU A 267 2.81 -7.55 -1.23
C LEU A 267 3.84 -7.91 -0.15
N ILE A 268 5.02 -8.33 -0.57
CA ILE A 268 6.16 -8.43 0.33
C ILE A 268 6.78 -7.03 0.40
N GLU A 269 6.23 -6.22 1.26
CA GLU A 269 6.57 -4.79 1.37
C GLU A 269 6.97 -4.39 2.78
N THR A 270 7.23 -5.38 3.63
CA THR A 270 7.85 -5.17 4.94
C THR A 270 9.11 -6.02 5.06
N ILE A 271 10.13 -5.46 5.71
CA ILE A 271 11.41 -6.17 5.87
C ILE A 271 11.25 -7.51 6.61
N LEU A 272 10.30 -7.61 7.54
CA LEU A 272 10.08 -8.85 8.29
C LEU A 272 9.44 -9.93 7.42
N ALA A 273 8.50 -9.59 6.55
CA ALA A 273 7.87 -10.53 5.63
C ALA A 273 8.86 -11.14 4.63
N ALA A 274 9.95 -10.43 4.31
CA ALA A 274 10.97 -10.96 3.42
C ALA A 274 11.65 -12.23 3.96
N PHE A 275 11.71 -12.40 5.27
CA PHE A 275 12.24 -13.59 5.91
C PHE A 275 11.24 -14.76 5.98
N GLU A 276 9.97 -14.51 5.64
CA GLU A 276 8.88 -15.47 5.80
C GLU A 276 8.10 -15.74 4.49
N MET A 277 8.71 -15.49 3.32
CA MET A 277 8.03 -15.61 2.01
C MET A 277 7.50 -17.02 1.73
N HIS A 278 8.26 -18.06 2.05
CA HIS A 278 7.82 -19.44 1.88
C HIS A 278 6.65 -19.77 2.80
N GLU A 279 6.74 -19.32 4.04
CA GLU A 279 5.71 -19.53 5.06
C GLU A 279 4.42 -18.79 4.70
N ILE A 280 4.51 -17.57 4.19
CA ILE A 280 3.36 -16.80 3.69
C ILE A 280 2.68 -17.55 2.54
N LEU A 281 3.45 -18.04 1.57
CA LEU A 281 2.91 -18.86 0.49
C LEU A 281 2.31 -20.17 0.97
N TRP A 282 2.91 -20.79 1.99
CA TRP A 282 2.41 -22.03 2.59
C TRP A 282 1.04 -21.84 3.26
N GLU A 283 0.89 -20.79 4.03
CA GLU A 283 -0.39 -20.46 4.67
C GLU A 283 -1.50 -20.20 3.64
N LEU A 284 -1.17 -19.51 2.56
CA LEU A 284 -2.09 -19.16 1.48
C LEU A 284 -2.07 -20.14 0.30
N ARG A 285 -1.48 -21.34 0.42
CA ARG A 285 -1.20 -22.21 -0.75
C ARG A 285 -2.41 -22.55 -1.60
N GLU A 286 -3.61 -22.61 -1.02
CA GLU A 286 -4.87 -22.84 -1.75
C GLU A 286 -5.44 -21.57 -2.38
N HIS A 287 -4.99 -20.41 -1.93
CA HIS A 287 -5.52 -19.09 -2.30
C HIS A 287 -4.47 -18.17 -2.95
N SER A 288 -3.22 -18.61 -3.11
CA SER A 288 -2.16 -17.74 -3.63
C SER A 288 -2.36 -17.44 -5.12
N ALA A 289 -2.09 -16.18 -5.49
CA ALA A 289 -1.88 -15.72 -6.87
C ALA A 289 -0.46 -15.14 -7.06
N GLY A 290 0.44 -15.27 -6.07
CA GLY A 290 1.82 -14.84 -6.14
C GLY A 290 2.26 -13.88 -5.05
N LEU A 291 3.50 -13.43 -5.18
CA LEU A 291 4.07 -12.35 -4.37
C LEU A 291 4.44 -11.17 -5.27
N ASN A 292 4.44 -9.98 -4.68
CA ASN A 292 4.80 -8.75 -5.37
C ASN A 292 5.90 -8.00 -4.62
N CYS A 293 6.80 -7.36 -5.35
CA CYS A 293 7.87 -6.52 -4.82
C CYS A 293 7.38 -5.07 -4.59
N GLY A 294 6.97 -4.73 -3.38
CA GLY A 294 6.67 -3.35 -3.00
C GLY A 294 7.95 -2.59 -2.61
N ARG A 295 8.33 -1.54 -3.36
CA ARG A 295 9.59 -0.82 -3.13
C ARG A 295 9.51 0.15 -1.96
N TRP A 296 8.56 1.09 -2.01
CA TRP A 296 8.55 2.24 -1.10
C TRP A 296 8.22 1.83 0.33
N ASP A 297 7.17 1.04 0.52
CA ASP A 297 6.83 0.48 1.82
C ASP A 297 7.94 -0.41 2.39
N TYR A 298 8.65 -1.14 1.53
CA TYR A 298 9.77 -1.98 1.96
C TYR A 298 10.91 -1.15 2.54
N ILE A 299 11.27 -0.03 1.88
CA ILE A 299 12.25 0.93 2.39
C ILE A 299 11.74 1.60 3.68
N PHE A 300 10.49 2.03 3.69
CA PHE A 300 9.86 2.59 4.89
C PHE A 300 9.92 1.62 6.07
N SER A 301 9.55 0.35 5.85
CA SER A 301 9.58 -0.67 6.90
C SER A 301 11.00 -0.91 7.41
N PHE A 302 12.02 -0.86 6.53
CA PHE A 302 13.42 -0.96 6.93
C PHE A 302 13.82 0.16 7.89
N ILE A 303 13.50 1.41 7.56
CA ILE A 303 13.73 2.56 8.45
C ILE A 303 12.99 2.37 9.77
N LYS A 304 11.69 2.04 9.71
CA LYS A 304 10.83 1.88 10.88
C LYS A 304 11.35 0.80 11.85
N LYS A 305 11.71 -0.37 11.32
CA LYS A 305 12.14 -1.51 12.14
C LYS A 305 13.49 -1.29 12.81
N PHE A 306 14.41 -0.61 12.15
CA PHE A 306 15.77 -0.36 12.66
C PHE A 306 16.02 1.09 13.08
N ARG A 307 14.95 1.86 13.34
CA ARG A 307 14.99 3.31 13.56
C ARG A 307 15.95 3.80 14.63
N ASN A 308 16.26 3.01 15.65
CA ASN A 308 17.14 3.39 16.74
C ASN A 308 18.62 3.01 16.53
N ASP A 309 18.93 2.32 15.42
CA ASP A 309 20.29 1.88 15.14
C ASP A 309 20.93 2.76 14.05
N PRO A 310 21.96 3.56 14.37
CA PRO A 310 22.60 4.46 13.43
C PRO A 310 23.27 3.75 12.24
N ARG A 311 23.52 2.44 12.35
CA ARG A 311 24.08 1.63 11.26
C ARG A 311 23.09 1.41 10.10
N PHE A 312 21.80 1.67 10.32
CA PHE A 312 20.73 1.49 9.35
C PHE A 312 20.21 2.81 8.78
N VAL A 313 20.95 3.90 8.96
CA VAL A 313 20.61 5.19 8.35
C VAL A 313 20.76 5.09 6.83
N LEU A 314 19.69 5.41 6.10
CA LEU A 314 19.66 5.33 4.65
C LEU A 314 20.08 6.68 4.00
N PRO A 315 20.71 6.62 2.82
CA PRO A 315 20.98 7.80 2.00
C PRO A 315 19.70 8.37 1.39
N ASP A 316 19.82 9.40 0.57
CA ASP A 316 18.69 9.98 -0.19
C ASP A 316 17.85 8.89 -0.85
N ARG A 317 16.52 9.01 -0.79
CA ARG A 317 15.60 7.99 -1.35
C ARG A 317 15.87 7.67 -2.82
N ALA A 318 16.40 8.61 -3.58
CA ALA A 318 16.77 8.41 -4.98
C ALA A 318 17.95 7.44 -5.17
N ALA A 319 18.83 7.31 -4.17
CA ALA A 319 19.96 6.39 -4.19
C ALA A 319 19.59 4.96 -3.76
N VAL A 320 18.42 4.75 -3.15
CA VAL A 320 17.94 3.45 -2.68
C VAL A 320 17.15 2.78 -3.81
N THR A 321 17.85 2.10 -4.70
CA THR A 321 17.29 1.49 -5.92
C THR A 321 17.22 -0.03 -5.84
N MET A 322 16.35 -0.65 -6.66
CA MET A 322 16.04 -2.10 -6.59
C MET A 322 17.20 -3.01 -6.99
N ASP A 323 18.27 -2.48 -7.54
CA ASP A 323 19.48 -3.19 -7.93
C ASP A 323 20.58 -3.18 -6.85
N LYS A 324 20.33 -2.59 -5.69
CA LYS A 324 21.33 -2.38 -4.66
C LYS A 324 20.98 -3.02 -3.33
N ALA A 325 22.03 -3.50 -2.63
CA ALA A 325 22.01 -3.90 -1.23
C ALA A 325 20.79 -4.79 -0.86
N PHE A 326 20.08 -4.46 0.21
CA PHE A 326 18.96 -5.24 0.71
C PHE A 326 17.81 -5.40 -0.30
N LEU A 327 17.58 -4.43 -1.17
CA LEU A 327 16.54 -4.51 -2.20
C LEU A 327 16.85 -5.55 -3.27
N LYS A 328 18.11 -5.65 -3.70
CA LYS A 328 18.54 -6.68 -4.67
C LYS A 328 18.37 -8.09 -4.10
N ALA A 329 18.83 -8.32 -2.88
CA ALA A 329 18.69 -9.60 -2.19
C ALA A 329 17.21 -10.01 -2.02
N TYR A 330 16.37 -9.06 -1.64
CA TYR A 330 14.93 -9.21 -1.53
C TYR A 330 14.27 -9.64 -2.86
N VAL A 331 14.59 -8.97 -3.97
CA VAL A 331 14.07 -9.30 -5.31
C VAL A 331 14.47 -10.73 -5.71
N ASP A 332 15.75 -11.07 -5.57
CA ASP A 332 16.27 -12.39 -5.93
C ASP A 332 15.59 -13.51 -5.13
N LEU A 333 15.44 -13.32 -3.82
CA LEU A 333 14.77 -14.26 -2.95
C LEU A 333 13.28 -14.44 -3.30
N LEU A 334 12.58 -13.33 -3.60
CA LEU A 334 11.16 -13.39 -3.96
C LEU A 334 10.94 -14.18 -5.24
N ILE A 335 11.72 -13.93 -6.28
CA ILE A 335 11.60 -14.65 -7.56
C ILE A 335 11.89 -16.13 -7.36
N GLN A 336 13.00 -16.47 -6.68
CA GLN A 336 13.35 -17.87 -6.39
C GLN A 336 12.23 -18.58 -5.62
N THR A 337 11.70 -17.93 -4.57
CA THR A 337 10.62 -18.48 -3.74
C THR A 337 9.36 -18.74 -4.55
N CYS A 338 8.90 -17.76 -5.33
CA CYS A 338 7.70 -17.89 -6.15
C CYS A 338 7.84 -19.01 -7.18
N HIS A 339 8.92 -19.03 -7.95
CA HIS A 339 9.10 -20.01 -9.02
C HIS A 339 9.30 -21.43 -8.50
N ARG A 340 9.97 -21.58 -7.36
CA ARG A 340 10.03 -22.89 -6.66
C ARG A 340 8.64 -23.38 -6.27
N ARG A 341 7.72 -22.48 -5.93
CA ARG A 341 6.34 -22.82 -5.53
C ARG A 341 5.33 -22.74 -6.68
N ARG A 342 5.82 -22.55 -7.91
CA ARG A 342 5.05 -22.48 -9.17
C ARG A 342 3.98 -21.42 -9.19
N ILE A 343 4.32 -20.24 -8.69
CA ILE A 343 3.45 -19.07 -8.67
C ILE A 343 4.18 -17.82 -9.18
N HIS A 344 3.44 -16.79 -9.60
CA HIS A 344 3.99 -15.56 -10.17
C HIS A 344 4.80 -14.74 -9.17
N ALA A 345 5.94 -14.23 -9.64
CA ALA A 345 6.74 -13.19 -9.01
C ALA A 345 6.49 -11.86 -9.72
N MET A 346 5.80 -10.94 -9.06
CA MET A 346 5.43 -9.65 -9.64
C MET A 346 6.44 -8.56 -9.28
N GLY A 347 6.85 -7.77 -10.26
CA GLY A 347 7.73 -6.62 -10.08
C GLY A 347 7.01 -5.41 -9.47
N GLY A 348 7.78 -4.36 -9.19
CA GLY A 348 7.29 -3.16 -8.53
C GLY A 348 6.63 -2.15 -9.47
N MET A 349 6.12 -1.06 -8.89
CA MET A 349 5.41 -0.02 -9.61
C MET A 349 6.38 0.99 -10.29
N ALA A 350 6.10 1.33 -11.56
CA ALA A 350 6.62 2.53 -12.20
C ALA A 350 5.63 3.69 -11.94
N ALA A 351 6.08 4.66 -11.14
CA ALA A 351 5.26 5.79 -10.71
C ALA A 351 5.35 7.02 -11.64
N GLN A 352 6.14 6.97 -12.72
CA GLN A 352 6.28 8.06 -13.67
C GLN A 352 4.95 8.40 -14.33
N ILE A 353 4.77 9.68 -14.64
CA ILE A 353 3.64 10.17 -15.43
C ILE A 353 4.19 10.72 -16.73
N PRO A 354 3.59 10.38 -17.91
CA PRO A 354 4.01 10.97 -19.18
C PRO A 354 3.94 12.51 -19.17
N ILE A 355 5.03 13.16 -19.57
CA ILE A 355 5.19 14.61 -19.53
C ILE A 355 4.74 15.20 -20.87
N LYS A 356 3.63 15.91 -20.88
CA LYS A 356 3.00 16.41 -22.13
C LYS A 356 3.71 17.61 -22.74
N ASN A 357 4.24 18.50 -21.91
CA ASN A 357 4.72 19.81 -22.32
C ASN A 357 6.25 19.91 -22.47
N ASP A 358 6.96 18.79 -22.28
CA ASP A 358 8.43 18.67 -22.42
C ASP A 358 8.80 17.33 -23.04
N PRO A 359 8.95 17.23 -24.37
CA PRO A 359 9.28 15.98 -25.06
C PRO A 359 10.63 15.38 -24.63
N ALA A 360 11.63 16.22 -24.32
CA ALA A 360 12.95 15.72 -23.90
C ALA A 360 12.88 15.09 -22.50
N ALA A 361 12.25 15.77 -21.55
CA ALA A 361 12.02 15.23 -20.22
C ALA A 361 11.14 13.96 -20.26
N ASN A 362 10.11 13.93 -21.14
CA ASN A 362 9.28 12.73 -21.33
C ASN A 362 10.09 11.55 -21.85
N THR A 363 10.94 11.77 -22.86
CA THR A 363 11.81 10.72 -23.39
C THR A 363 12.74 10.15 -22.32
N ALA A 364 13.34 11.02 -21.50
CA ALA A 364 14.20 10.61 -20.38
C ALA A 364 13.41 9.83 -19.31
N ALA A 365 12.20 10.25 -18.98
CA ALA A 365 11.34 9.55 -18.02
C ALA A 365 10.95 8.15 -18.52
N LEU A 366 10.52 8.04 -19.79
CA LEU A 366 10.17 6.74 -20.40
C LEU A 366 11.37 5.81 -20.54
N ALA A 367 12.56 6.34 -20.81
CA ALA A 367 13.79 5.55 -20.84
C ALA A 367 14.09 4.93 -19.45
N LYS A 368 13.88 5.68 -18.36
CA LYS A 368 14.01 5.14 -16.99
C LYS A 368 13.01 4.02 -16.73
N VAL A 369 11.75 4.19 -17.13
CA VAL A 369 10.74 3.13 -17.03
C VAL A 369 11.18 1.89 -17.82
N THR A 370 11.63 2.07 -19.05
CA THR A 370 12.12 0.96 -19.89
C THR A 370 13.26 0.19 -19.22
N GLN A 371 14.25 0.89 -18.67
CA GLN A 371 15.39 0.27 -17.96
C GLN A 371 14.93 -0.47 -16.70
N ASP A 372 13.98 0.09 -15.96
CA ASP A 372 13.41 -0.53 -14.78
C ASP A 372 12.71 -1.86 -15.15
N LYS A 373 11.88 -1.85 -16.18
CA LYS A 373 11.15 -3.04 -16.64
C LYS A 373 12.07 -4.09 -17.30
N LEU A 374 13.12 -3.67 -17.97
CA LEU A 374 14.18 -4.58 -18.45
C LEU A 374 14.91 -5.27 -17.30
N ARG A 375 15.23 -4.56 -16.23
CA ARG A 375 15.82 -5.15 -15.04
C ARG A 375 14.89 -6.20 -14.43
N GLU A 376 13.59 -5.89 -14.28
CA GLU A 376 12.61 -6.78 -13.70
C GLU A 376 12.44 -8.08 -14.51
N VAL A 377 12.18 -7.97 -15.81
CA VAL A 377 11.96 -9.17 -16.64
C VAL A 377 13.22 -10.02 -16.75
N ASN A 378 14.41 -9.41 -16.81
CA ASN A 378 15.70 -10.12 -16.85
C ASN A 378 16.04 -10.78 -15.50
N ALA A 379 15.57 -10.24 -14.39
CA ALA A 379 15.71 -10.87 -13.07
C ALA A 379 14.83 -12.11 -12.92
N GLY A 380 13.74 -12.22 -13.69
CA GLY A 380 12.82 -13.35 -13.68
C GLY A 380 11.38 -13.02 -13.28
N HIS A 381 11.01 -11.74 -13.13
CA HIS A 381 9.62 -11.38 -12.83
C HIS A 381 8.67 -11.75 -13.96
N ASP A 382 7.47 -12.25 -13.62
CA ASP A 382 6.42 -12.66 -14.56
C ASP A 382 5.57 -11.48 -15.03
N GLY A 383 5.64 -10.37 -14.33
CA GLY A 383 4.90 -9.15 -14.64
C GLY A 383 5.33 -7.99 -13.77
N THR A 384 4.70 -6.84 -13.98
CA THR A 384 5.07 -5.57 -13.34
C THR A 384 3.87 -4.67 -13.16
N TRP A 385 4.03 -3.59 -12.36
CA TRP A 385 3.03 -2.57 -12.14
C TRP A 385 3.36 -1.25 -12.82
N VAL A 386 2.31 -0.54 -13.21
CA VAL A 386 2.37 0.86 -13.64
C VAL A 386 1.26 1.66 -12.95
N ALA A 387 1.52 2.93 -12.65
CA ALA A 387 0.54 3.84 -12.04
C ALA A 387 -0.23 4.71 -13.05
N HIS A 388 0.11 4.63 -14.34
CA HIS A 388 -0.52 5.47 -15.36
C HIS A 388 -0.78 4.67 -16.65
N PRO A 389 -1.98 4.80 -17.27
CA PRO A 389 -2.32 4.07 -18.51
C PRO A 389 -1.31 4.25 -19.64
N GLY A 390 -0.72 5.43 -19.78
CA GLY A 390 0.30 5.73 -20.80
C GLY A 390 1.60 4.94 -20.67
N LEU A 391 1.83 4.28 -19.52
CA LEU A 391 3.00 3.42 -19.31
C LEU A 391 2.74 1.96 -19.67
N VAL A 392 1.49 1.55 -19.80
CA VAL A 392 1.12 0.16 -20.15
C VAL A 392 1.78 -0.31 -21.44
N PRO A 393 1.74 0.46 -22.56
CA PRO A 393 2.40 0.05 -23.80
C PRO A 393 3.93 -0.08 -23.66
N VAL A 394 4.55 0.81 -22.89
CA VAL A 394 6.01 0.81 -22.66
C VAL A 394 6.42 -0.45 -21.90
N ALA A 395 5.78 -0.72 -20.77
CA ALA A 395 6.07 -1.90 -19.95
C ALA A 395 5.77 -3.20 -20.71
N ARG A 396 4.64 -3.24 -21.43
CA ARG A 396 4.25 -4.39 -22.28
C ARG A 396 5.30 -4.66 -23.34
N GLY A 397 5.74 -3.65 -24.09
CA GLY A 397 6.76 -3.81 -25.14
C GLY A 397 8.05 -4.42 -24.62
N VAL A 398 8.46 -4.06 -23.39
CA VAL A 398 9.63 -4.66 -22.74
C VAL A 398 9.40 -6.13 -22.40
N PHE A 399 8.30 -6.46 -21.75
CA PHE A 399 8.00 -7.84 -21.36
C PHE A 399 7.75 -8.74 -22.57
N ASP A 400 7.04 -8.26 -23.61
CA ASP A 400 6.78 -9.01 -24.85
C ASP A 400 8.08 -9.33 -25.60
N ALA A 401 9.06 -8.44 -25.55
CA ALA A 401 10.35 -8.65 -26.20
C ALA A 401 11.26 -9.66 -25.49
N GLN A 402 11.14 -9.78 -24.16
CA GLN A 402 12.04 -10.60 -23.34
C GLN A 402 11.39 -11.91 -22.85
N MET A 403 10.08 -11.98 -22.78
CA MET A 403 9.34 -13.12 -22.25
C MET A 403 8.45 -13.74 -23.33
N ALA A 404 8.88 -14.86 -23.90
CA ALA A 404 8.19 -15.54 -25.01
C ALA A 404 6.84 -16.15 -24.61
N ALA A 405 6.71 -16.62 -23.36
CA ALA A 405 5.48 -17.19 -22.81
C ALA A 405 4.72 -16.14 -21.97
N SER A 406 3.55 -16.47 -21.47
CA SER A 406 2.74 -15.61 -20.58
C SER A 406 3.39 -15.36 -19.22
N HIS A 407 4.34 -16.19 -18.83
CA HIS A 407 5.11 -16.13 -17.58
C HIS A 407 6.46 -16.83 -17.76
N GLN A 408 7.34 -16.74 -16.75
CA GLN A 408 8.65 -17.38 -16.77
C GLN A 408 8.93 -18.24 -15.51
N LEU A 409 7.92 -18.97 -15.03
CA LEU A 409 8.02 -19.85 -13.86
C LEU A 409 9.12 -20.93 -13.98
N GLN A 410 9.60 -21.22 -15.19
CA GLN A 410 10.73 -22.12 -15.46
C GLN A 410 12.10 -21.52 -15.06
N VAL A 411 12.19 -20.19 -14.87
CA VAL A 411 13.39 -19.51 -14.41
C VAL A 411 13.51 -19.66 -12.90
N THR A 412 13.93 -20.83 -12.45
CA THR A 412 13.88 -21.21 -11.02
C THR A 412 14.87 -20.48 -10.11
N ARG A 413 15.81 -19.72 -10.68
CA ARG A 413 16.87 -19.01 -9.96
C ARG A 413 17.57 -19.88 -8.94
N ALA A 414 17.90 -21.11 -9.35
CA ALA A 414 18.61 -22.07 -8.49
C ALA A 414 20.03 -21.62 -8.11
N ASP A 415 20.55 -20.62 -8.79
CA ASP A 415 21.81 -19.90 -8.54
C ASP A 415 21.75 -19.02 -7.28
N VAL A 416 20.56 -18.55 -6.90
CA VAL A 416 20.38 -17.60 -5.79
C VAL A 416 20.58 -18.27 -4.43
N ARG A 417 21.35 -17.60 -3.59
CA ARG A 417 21.53 -17.92 -2.17
C ARG A 417 21.55 -16.61 -1.41
N VAL A 418 20.45 -16.29 -0.74
CA VAL A 418 20.31 -15.05 0.02
C VAL A 418 20.47 -15.33 1.50
N THR A 419 21.32 -14.56 2.14
CA THR A 419 21.57 -14.62 3.58
C THR A 419 20.82 -13.52 4.32
N PRO A 420 20.57 -13.66 5.63
CA PRO A 420 20.00 -12.58 6.44
C PRO A 420 20.81 -11.28 6.39
N ALA A 421 22.14 -11.40 6.33
CA ALA A 421 23.01 -10.22 6.23
C ALA A 421 22.80 -9.43 4.94
N GLU A 422 22.59 -10.11 3.82
CA GLU A 422 22.29 -9.44 2.53
C GLU A 422 20.93 -8.76 2.54
N LEU A 423 19.92 -9.35 3.19
CA LEU A 423 18.59 -8.72 3.37
C LEU A 423 18.63 -7.48 4.29
N LEU A 424 19.70 -7.31 5.06
CA LEU A 424 19.89 -6.19 5.98
C LEU A 424 21.01 -5.24 5.54
N ALA A 425 21.60 -5.44 4.37
CA ALA A 425 22.71 -4.64 3.89
C ALA A 425 22.25 -3.22 3.51
N VAL A 426 22.86 -2.21 4.14
CA VAL A 426 22.55 -0.80 3.89
C VAL A 426 23.25 -0.35 2.60
N PRO A 427 22.57 0.32 1.66
CA PRO A 427 23.21 0.84 0.46
C PRO A 427 24.11 2.05 0.75
N ASP A 428 25.19 2.16 0.00
CA ASP A 428 26.00 3.37 -0.02
C ASP A 428 25.27 4.51 -0.71
N GLY A 429 25.53 5.74 -0.26
CA GLY A 429 25.00 6.95 -0.86
C GLY A 429 25.15 8.16 0.07
N GLU A 430 24.88 9.34 -0.46
CA GLU A 430 24.93 10.58 0.28
C GLU A 430 23.55 10.99 0.79
N ILE A 431 23.54 11.75 1.87
CA ILE A 431 22.38 12.49 2.34
C ILE A 431 22.60 13.94 1.91
N THR A 432 21.75 14.44 1.01
CA THR A 432 21.92 15.78 0.45
C THR A 432 20.89 16.76 1.02
N PHE A 433 21.22 18.06 0.96
CA PHE A 433 20.25 19.09 1.31
C PHE A 433 19.04 19.08 0.35
N GLN A 434 19.28 18.76 -0.92
CA GLN A 434 18.18 18.61 -1.89
C GLN A 434 17.28 17.43 -1.55
N GLY A 435 17.84 16.29 -1.08
CA GLY A 435 17.07 15.15 -0.60
C GLY A 435 16.19 15.51 0.60
N LEU A 436 16.72 16.31 1.54
CA LEU A 436 15.95 16.83 2.67
C LEU A 436 14.78 17.71 2.20
N ARG A 437 15.02 18.65 1.30
CA ARG A 437 13.99 19.52 0.72
C ARG A 437 12.88 18.74 0.04
N VAL A 438 13.27 17.80 -0.83
CA VAL A 438 12.30 16.96 -1.58
C VAL A 438 11.42 16.14 -0.63
N ASN A 439 11.99 15.55 0.42
CA ASN A 439 11.21 14.79 1.40
C ASN A 439 10.18 15.66 2.11
N ILE A 440 10.55 16.88 2.52
CA ILE A 440 9.65 17.81 3.20
C ILE A 440 8.56 18.30 2.25
N ASP A 441 8.93 18.77 1.07
CA ASP A 441 8.01 19.35 0.09
C ASP A 441 6.99 18.31 -0.40
N VAL A 442 7.45 17.13 -0.86
CA VAL A 442 6.56 16.07 -1.35
C VAL A 442 5.66 15.54 -0.26
N GLY A 443 6.20 15.35 0.96
CA GLY A 443 5.42 14.83 2.08
C GLY A 443 4.29 15.77 2.50
N ILE A 444 4.52 17.09 2.53
CA ILE A 444 3.49 18.09 2.85
C ILE A 444 2.42 18.15 1.75
N GLN A 445 2.82 18.18 0.47
CA GLN A 445 1.88 18.22 -0.65
C GLN A 445 1.01 16.95 -0.69
N TYR A 446 1.61 15.78 -0.45
CA TYR A 446 0.86 14.54 -0.38
C TYR A 446 -0.14 14.55 0.78
N LEU A 447 0.31 14.91 1.98
CA LEU A 447 -0.57 14.91 3.17
C LEU A 447 -1.72 15.92 3.03
N GLU A 448 -1.48 17.08 2.42
CA GLU A 448 -2.54 18.06 2.10
C GLU A 448 -3.59 17.45 1.18
N SER A 449 -3.14 16.78 0.11
CA SER A 449 -4.01 16.08 -0.85
C SER A 449 -4.82 14.99 -0.17
N TRP A 450 -4.17 14.15 0.63
CA TRP A 450 -4.81 13.05 1.35
C TRP A 450 -5.87 13.54 2.35
N LEU A 451 -5.56 14.58 3.13
CA LEU A 451 -6.52 15.23 4.03
C LEU A 451 -7.70 15.87 3.27
N SER A 452 -7.51 16.19 2.00
CA SER A 452 -8.56 16.72 1.11
C SER A 452 -9.35 15.63 0.38
N GLY A 453 -9.12 14.34 0.70
CA GLY A 453 -9.87 13.22 0.13
C GLY A 453 -9.24 12.61 -1.13
N ILE A 454 -8.00 12.96 -1.48
CA ILE A 454 -7.30 12.45 -2.68
C ILE A 454 -6.05 11.71 -2.24
N GLY A 455 -6.06 10.38 -2.33
CA GLY A 455 -4.98 9.51 -1.85
C GLY A 455 -3.85 9.24 -2.85
N CYS A 456 -3.97 9.70 -4.10
CA CYS A 456 -2.98 9.51 -5.16
C CYS A 456 -2.87 10.80 -5.96
N VAL A 457 -1.69 11.43 -5.95
CA VAL A 457 -1.52 12.78 -6.49
C VAL A 457 -0.24 12.92 -7.33
N PRO A 458 -0.32 13.54 -8.54
CA PRO A 458 0.86 13.82 -9.34
C PRO A 458 1.66 14.97 -8.74
N ILE A 459 2.89 14.66 -8.30
CA ILE A 459 3.86 15.65 -7.81
C ILE A 459 5.15 15.45 -8.60
N TYR A 460 5.65 16.50 -9.25
CA TYR A 460 6.88 16.49 -10.06
C TYR A 460 6.96 15.33 -11.07
N ASN A 461 5.87 15.08 -11.78
CA ASN A 461 5.72 14.00 -12.77
C ASN A 461 5.88 12.59 -12.20
N LEU A 462 5.69 12.42 -10.90
CA LEU A 462 5.56 11.14 -10.22
C LEU A 462 4.17 11.04 -9.58
N MET A 463 3.58 9.86 -9.65
CA MET A 463 2.37 9.55 -8.92
C MET A 463 2.76 9.17 -7.49
N GLU A 464 2.56 10.10 -6.57
CA GLU A 464 2.83 9.90 -5.16
C GLU A 464 1.61 9.29 -4.46
N ASP A 465 1.85 8.35 -3.55
CA ASP A 465 0.86 7.66 -2.72
C ASP A 465 1.31 7.66 -1.23
N ALA A 466 0.58 6.97 -0.36
CA ALA A 466 0.90 6.95 1.06
C ALA A 466 2.30 6.39 1.34
N ALA A 467 2.75 5.38 0.58
CA ALA A 467 4.06 4.77 0.79
C ALA A 467 5.22 5.75 0.53
N THR A 468 5.08 6.65 -0.44
CA THR A 468 6.10 7.65 -0.75
C THR A 468 6.17 8.77 0.30
N ALA A 469 5.04 9.16 0.88
CA ALA A 469 5.01 10.09 2.00
C ALA A 469 5.59 9.48 3.29
N GLU A 470 5.37 8.19 3.50
CA GLU A 470 5.95 7.44 4.63
C GLU A 470 7.49 7.44 4.57
N ILE A 471 8.09 7.17 3.40
CA ILE A 471 9.54 7.29 3.26
C ILE A 471 9.99 8.71 3.56
N SER A 472 9.33 9.70 2.99
CA SER A 472 9.72 11.10 3.10
C SER A 472 9.81 11.53 4.57
N ARG A 473 8.75 11.26 5.37
CA ARG A 473 8.77 11.61 6.79
C ARG A 473 9.81 10.83 7.59
N THR A 474 9.94 9.53 7.29
CA THR A 474 10.77 8.66 8.11
C THR A 474 12.26 8.83 7.83
N GLN A 475 12.65 9.16 6.61
CA GLN A 475 14.03 9.55 6.32
C GLN A 475 14.42 10.83 7.08
N VAL A 476 13.56 11.85 7.07
CA VAL A 476 13.84 13.09 7.83
C VAL A 476 13.94 12.80 9.32
N TRP A 477 13.00 12.00 9.88
CA TRP A 477 13.05 11.59 11.28
C TRP A 477 14.36 10.84 11.60
N GLN A 478 14.77 9.89 10.76
CA GLN A 478 15.97 9.09 10.94
C GLN A 478 17.24 9.96 10.89
N TRP A 479 17.32 10.85 9.89
CA TRP A 479 18.47 11.75 9.75
C TRP A 479 18.58 12.74 10.92
N LEU A 480 17.46 13.25 11.40
CA LEU A 480 17.40 14.12 12.57
C LEU A 480 17.82 13.37 13.84
N THR A 481 17.20 12.21 14.10
CA THR A 481 17.43 11.43 15.32
C THR A 481 18.90 11.00 15.46
N HIS A 482 19.55 10.64 14.36
CA HIS A 482 20.95 10.22 14.35
C HIS A 482 21.93 11.38 14.08
N GLY A 483 21.47 12.61 13.97
CA GLY A 483 22.31 13.77 13.68
C GLY A 483 23.14 13.59 12.41
N ALA A 484 22.53 13.02 11.36
CA ALA A 484 23.17 12.71 10.08
C ALA A 484 23.81 13.97 9.49
N LYS A 485 24.93 13.78 8.77
CA LYS A 485 25.61 14.87 8.04
C LYS A 485 25.13 14.88 6.60
N LEU A 486 24.79 16.06 6.12
CA LEU A 486 24.56 16.32 4.71
C LEU A 486 25.89 16.32 3.93
N ALA A 487 25.85 16.09 2.64
CA ALA A 487 27.02 16.13 1.76
C ALA A 487 27.80 17.46 1.80
N ASP A 488 27.11 18.56 2.13
CA ASP A 488 27.72 19.88 2.31
C ASP A 488 28.32 20.11 3.73
N GLY A 489 28.31 19.09 4.59
CA GLY A 489 28.89 19.10 5.94
C GLY A 489 27.96 19.58 7.05
N ARG A 490 26.79 20.16 6.75
CA ARG A 490 25.79 20.53 7.76
C ARG A 490 25.22 19.30 8.44
N ARG A 491 24.86 19.43 9.72
CA ARG A 491 24.09 18.39 10.44
C ARG A 491 22.62 18.63 10.28
N VAL A 492 21.85 17.55 10.15
CA VAL A 492 20.40 17.62 10.21
C VAL A 492 19.98 17.86 11.65
N THR A 493 19.34 18.99 11.90
CA THR A 493 18.82 19.43 13.20
C THR A 493 17.36 19.83 13.07
N ALA A 494 16.62 19.87 14.18
CA ALA A 494 15.22 20.29 14.18
C ALA A 494 15.05 21.72 13.61
N ASP A 495 15.97 22.61 13.93
CA ASP A 495 15.94 23.98 13.39
C ASP A 495 16.15 24.00 11.88
N LEU A 496 17.10 23.20 11.35
CA LEU A 496 17.29 23.08 9.92
C LEU A 496 16.05 22.51 9.22
N VAL A 497 15.45 21.46 9.78
CA VAL A 497 14.22 20.84 9.23
C VAL A 497 13.08 21.87 9.20
N ARG A 498 12.82 22.57 10.29
CA ARG A 498 11.74 23.55 10.38
C ARG A 498 11.96 24.78 9.50
N HIS A 499 13.21 25.27 9.43
CA HIS A 499 13.54 26.37 8.52
C HIS A 499 13.33 25.95 7.05
N THR A 500 13.82 24.76 6.67
CA THR A 500 13.60 24.21 5.34
C THR A 500 12.11 24.07 5.04
N MET A 501 11.32 23.60 6.01
CA MET A 501 9.86 23.46 5.84
C MET A 501 9.18 24.82 5.61
N GLN A 502 9.58 25.87 6.32
CA GLN A 502 9.06 27.22 6.11
C GLN A 502 9.39 27.74 4.70
N ASP A 503 10.61 27.49 4.23
CA ASP A 503 11.03 27.88 2.89
C ASP A 503 10.22 27.12 1.81
N GLU A 504 9.99 25.81 1.98
CA GLU A 504 9.18 25.03 1.04
C GLU A 504 7.72 25.48 1.05
N LEU A 505 7.12 25.77 2.21
CA LEU A 505 5.77 26.29 2.30
C LEU A 505 5.63 27.67 1.61
N ALA A 506 6.62 28.54 1.73
CA ALA A 506 6.64 29.83 1.04
C ALA A 506 6.69 29.65 -0.49
N GLN A 507 7.55 28.75 -0.98
CA GLN A 507 7.64 28.41 -2.41
C GLN A 507 6.36 27.74 -2.93
N LEU A 508 5.74 26.85 -2.14
CA LEU A 508 4.46 26.23 -2.47
C LEU A 508 3.36 27.28 -2.60
N ARG A 509 3.30 28.23 -1.67
CA ARG A 509 2.32 29.30 -1.69
C ARG A 509 2.49 30.22 -2.92
N GLU A 510 3.72 30.52 -3.29
CA GLU A 510 4.02 31.29 -4.52
C GLU A 510 3.60 30.51 -5.78
N ARG A 511 3.97 29.23 -5.88
CA ARG A 511 3.71 28.37 -7.06
C ARG A 511 2.22 28.08 -7.26
N LEU A 512 1.49 27.77 -6.18
CA LEU A 512 0.05 27.45 -6.24
C LEU A 512 -0.85 28.68 -6.28
N GLY A 513 -0.30 29.82 -5.88
CA GLY A 513 -1.05 31.05 -5.62
C GLY A 513 -1.71 31.07 -4.24
N PRO A 514 -1.76 32.27 -3.59
CA PRO A 514 -2.26 32.41 -2.23
C PRO A 514 -3.67 31.84 -2.03
N ALA A 515 -4.58 32.06 -2.96
CA ALA A 515 -5.98 31.62 -2.84
C ALA A 515 -6.08 30.09 -2.70
N ARG A 516 -5.38 29.30 -3.54
CA ARG A 516 -5.39 27.84 -3.45
C ARG A 516 -4.68 27.35 -2.18
N PHE A 517 -3.56 27.97 -1.84
CA PHE A 517 -2.78 27.57 -0.67
C PHE A 517 -3.55 27.83 0.63
N ASP A 518 -4.10 29.04 0.80
CA ASP A 518 -4.75 29.46 2.03
C ASP A 518 -6.12 28.78 2.23
N SER A 519 -6.81 28.36 1.15
CA SER A 519 -8.05 27.57 1.21
C SER A 519 -7.82 26.08 1.36
N GLY A 520 -6.61 25.58 1.15
CA GLY A 520 -6.24 24.18 1.30
C GLY A 520 -5.95 23.78 2.73
N LYS A 521 -5.54 22.51 2.92
CA LYS A 521 -5.22 21.96 4.23
C LYS A 521 -3.71 22.02 4.56
N PHE A 522 -2.94 22.91 3.90
CA PHE A 522 -1.48 23.02 4.09
C PHE A 522 -1.06 23.32 5.52
N ALA A 523 -1.81 24.15 6.24
CA ALA A 523 -1.53 24.46 7.64
C ALA A 523 -1.64 23.23 8.55
N LEU A 524 -2.67 22.41 8.36
CA LEU A 524 -2.84 21.15 9.10
C LEU A 524 -1.79 20.12 8.65
N ALA A 525 -1.59 19.95 7.35
CA ALA A 525 -0.61 19.03 6.80
C ALA A 525 0.81 19.31 7.30
N SER A 526 1.24 20.58 7.29
CA SER A 526 2.56 20.97 7.78
C SER A 526 2.72 20.73 9.28
N THR A 527 1.67 20.99 10.07
CA THR A 527 1.69 20.74 11.52
C THR A 527 1.85 19.25 11.83
N LEU A 528 1.05 18.39 11.18
CA LEU A 528 1.13 16.94 11.37
C LEU A 528 2.46 16.39 10.88
N PHE A 529 2.93 16.89 9.73
CA PHE A 529 4.20 16.44 9.15
C PHE A 529 5.40 16.83 10.00
N ASP A 530 5.45 18.06 10.54
CA ASP A 530 6.47 18.49 11.52
C ASP A 530 6.49 17.57 12.74
N GLN A 531 5.32 17.30 13.33
CA GLN A 531 5.20 16.41 14.49
C GLN A 531 5.76 15.01 14.19
N MET A 532 5.48 14.46 13.01
CA MET A 532 5.96 13.14 12.61
C MET A 532 7.45 13.10 12.27
N MET A 533 8.03 14.21 11.79
CA MET A 533 9.45 14.31 11.47
C MET A 533 10.33 14.65 12.68
N THR A 534 9.82 15.47 13.61
CA THR A 534 10.64 16.03 14.69
C THR A 534 10.23 15.55 16.09
N GLY A 535 9.13 14.82 16.20
CA GLY A 535 8.65 14.25 17.47
C GLY A 535 9.59 13.16 18.01
N ALA A 536 9.61 13.01 19.34
CA ALA A 536 10.34 11.94 20.01
C ALA A 536 9.73 10.56 19.72
N ASP A 537 8.41 10.51 19.64
CA ASP A 537 7.66 9.29 19.29
C ASP A 537 7.65 9.09 17.78
N PHE A 538 7.81 7.83 17.38
CA PHE A 538 7.75 7.43 15.99
C PHE A 538 6.36 6.82 15.68
N PRO A 539 5.46 7.53 15.01
CA PRO A 539 4.17 6.97 14.63
C PRO A 539 4.33 5.78 13.69
N GLU A 540 3.57 4.71 13.92
CA GLU A 540 3.65 3.49 13.11
C GLU A 540 3.33 3.74 11.63
N PHE A 541 2.31 4.58 11.36
CA PHE A 541 1.93 5.02 10.02
C PHE A 541 1.41 6.47 10.04
N LEU A 542 1.72 7.21 8.97
CA LEU A 542 1.19 8.55 8.72
C LEU A 542 -0.34 8.53 8.67
N THR A 543 -0.88 7.55 7.98
CA THR A 543 -2.33 7.38 7.79
C THR A 543 -3.06 7.15 9.10
N THR A 544 -2.48 6.47 10.09
CA THR A 544 -3.11 6.30 11.41
C THR A 544 -3.22 7.60 12.19
N VAL A 545 -2.24 8.50 12.05
CA VAL A 545 -2.28 9.83 12.68
C VAL A 545 -3.25 10.76 11.96
N ALA A 546 -3.21 10.76 10.63
CA ALA A 546 -4.00 11.68 9.82
C ALA A 546 -5.48 11.27 9.72
N TYR A 547 -5.82 9.99 9.94
CA TYR A 547 -7.18 9.46 9.78
C TYR A 547 -8.21 10.13 10.70
N ASP A 548 -7.79 10.58 11.88
CA ASP A 548 -8.69 11.30 12.82
C ASP A 548 -9.14 12.66 12.30
N TYR A 549 -8.47 13.20 11.28
CA TYR A 549 -8.79 14.48 10.63
C TYR A 549 -9.57 14.33 9.32
N LEU A 550 -9.86 13.12 8.89
CA LEU A 550 -10.87 12.84 7.86
C LEU A 550 -12.26 12.81 8.48
N ASP A 551 -13.28 13.12 7.68
CA ASP A 551 -14.70 13.08 8.05
C ASP A 551 -15.21 11.66 8.39
#